data_02cb48648a623039e505bd747df99fb3
#
_entry.id   02cb48648a623039e505bd747df99fb3
#
_cell.length_a   1.000
_cell.length_b   1.000
_cell.length_c   1.000
_cell.angle_alpha   90.00
_cell.angle_beta   90.00
_cell.angle_gamma   90.00
#
_symmetry.space_group_name_H-M   'P 1'
#
loop_
_entity.id
_entity.type
_entity.pdbx_description
1 polymer ?
#
loop_
_entity_poly.entity_id
_entity_poly.type
_entity_poly.pdbx_seq_one_letter_code
_entity_poly.pdbx_strand_id
1 'polypeptide(L)'
;MKILDLGCGEKKVPNSIGLDNVQLPGVDIEHDLMDFPYPFENESIDKIYLRHVIEHFTIENINLILDECNRLLRKDALLIITVPHVFSISAFIDPTHRSYFTFGSGQFWDKNSSKAYYKESQMKWKLVKTLCRVNWFDWKRYQFRKLNNCFSYFIEKRINKAINSFNNPSKADRIVKKLSFQLVEIEWNYKK
;
A
#
# COMPACT_ATOMS: atom_id res chain seq x y z
N MET A 1 -2.11 -4.53 -21.26
CA MET A 1 -2.30 -3.97 -19.91
C MET A 1 -1.03 -3.22 -19.55
N LYS A 2 -1.12 -1.90 -19.35
CA LYS A 2 0.02 -1.03 -19.01
C LYS A 2 0.05 -0.86 -17.48
N ILE A 3 1.10 -1.37 -16.84
CA ILE A 3 1.25 -1.39 -15.38
C ILE A 3 2.39 -0.45 -14.99
N LEU A 4 2.18 0.36 -13.97
CA LEU A 4 3.18 1.27 -13.41
C LEU A 4 3.47 0.89 -11.96
N ASP A 5 4.75 0.86 -11.59
CA ASP A 5 5.24 0.61 -10.22
C ASP A 5 6.01 1.85 -9.76
N LEU A 6 5.36 2.65 -8.93
CA LEU A 6 5.89 3.92 -8.41
C LEU A 6 6.70 3.67 -7.13
N GLY A 7 7.93 4.19 -7.08
CA GLY A 7 8.88 3.88 -6.02
C GLY A 7 9.26 2.40 -6.03
N CYS A 8 9.60 1.88 -7.22
CA CYS A 8 9.74 0.43 -7.43
C CYS A 8 10.99 -0.16 -6.76
N GLY A 9 12.01 0.65 -6.48
CA GLY A 9 13.30 0.20 -6.00
C GLY A 9 13.91 -0.91 -6.88
N GLU A 10 14.70 -1.79 -6.27
CA GLU A 10 15.33 -2.93 -6.97
C GLU A 10 14.34 -4.07 -7.31
N LYS A 11 13.16 -4.09 -6.68
CA LYS A 11 12.21 -5.22 -6.76
C LYS A 11 10.93 -4.81 -7.47
N LYS A 12 11.07 -4.34 -8.70
CA LYS A 12 9.95 -3.97 -9.55
C LYS A 12 8.92 -5.10 -9.71
N VAL A 13 7.65 -4.74 -9.77
CA VAL A 13 6.57 -5.69 -10.14
C VAL A 13 6.84 -6.25 -11.53
N PRO A 14 6.78 -7.56 -11.75
CA PRO A 14 6.97 -8.16 -13.07
C PRO A 14 6.04 -7.54 -14.12
N ASN A 15 6.58 -7.27 -15.31
CA ASN A 15 5.86 -6.68 -16.46
C ASN A 15 5.29 -5.27 -16.20
N SER A 16 5.80 -4.53 -15.22
CA SER A 16 5.49 -3.11 -15.00
C SER A 16 6.57 -2.19 -15.57
N ILE A 17 6.22 -0.94 -15.75
CA ILE A 17 7.17 0.17 -15.90
C ILE A 17 7.52 0.64 -14.48
N GLY A 18 8.79 0.54 -14.10
CA GLY A 18 9.30 0.99 -12.80
C GLY A 18 9.74 2.43 -12.85
N LEU A 19 9.24 3.23 -11.91
CA LEU A 19 9.64 4.62 -11.71
C LEU A 19 10.17 4.78 -10.28
N ASP A 20 11.35 5.40 -10.14
CA ASP A 20 11.98 5.65 -8.84
C ASP A 20 12.86 6.90 -8.94
N ASN A 21 13.14 7.56 -7.81
CA ASN A 21 14.00 8.73 -7.77
C ASN A 21 15.51 8.39 -7.73
N VAL A 22 15.85 7.11 -7.70
CA VAL A 22 17.23 6.60 -7.76
C VAL A 22 17.34 5.60 -8.89
N GLN A 23 18.34 5.75 -9.75
CA GLN A 23 18.62 4.83 -10.85
C GLN A 23 19.18 3.50 -10.29
N LEU A 24 18.30 2.53 -10.07
CA LEU A 24 18.62 1.19 -9.58
C LEU A 24 18.38 0.13 -10.66
N PRO A 25 18.97 -1.08 -10.56
CA PRO A 25 18.61 -2.19 -11.43
C PRO A 25 17.11 -2.48 -11.37
N GLY A 26 16.42 -2.36 -12.51
CA GLY A 26 14.95 -2.55 -12.60
C GLY A 26 14.15 -1.26 -12.70
N VAL A 27 14.75 -0.09 -12.45
CA VAL A 27 14.13 1.22 -12.71
C VAL A 27 14.18 1.51 -14.20
N ASP A 28 13.02 1.77 -14.80
CA ASP A 28 12.91 2.11 -16.22
C ASP A 28 12.95 3.63 -16.42
N ILE A 29 12.44 4.39 -15.46
CA ILE A 29 12.35 5.86 -15.51
C ILE A 29 12.81 6.42 -14.15
N GLU A 30 13.91 7.18 -14.16
CA GLU A 30 14.33 7.97 -13.00
C GLU A 30 13.46 9.23 -12.90
N HIS A 31 12.69 9.35 -11.78
CA HIS A 31 11.76 10.45 -11.59
C HIS A 31 11.36 10.59 -10.13
N ASP A 32 11.37 11.81 -9.59
CA ASP A 32 10.87 12.10 -8.24
C ASP A 32 9.34 12.10 -8.23
N LEU A 33 8.74 11.41 -7.26
CA LEU A 33 7.29 11.37 -7.09
C LEU A 33 6.69 12.74 -6.69
N MET A 34 7.52 13.71 -6.31
CA MET A 34 7.09 15.08 -6.04
C MET A 34 7.26 16.01 -7.23
N ASP A 35 7.79 15.52 -8.34
CA ASP A 35 7.90 16.27 -9.60
C ASP A 35 6.72 15.95 -10.51
N PHE A 36 5.80 16.88 -10.66
CA PHE A 36 4.55 16.72 -11.40
C PHE A 36 4.57 17.56 -12.69
N PRO A 37 3.93 17.08 -13.78
CA PRO A 37 3.27 15.80 -13.95
C PRO A 37 4.24 14.65 -14.26
N TYR A 38 3.88 13.40 -13.92
CA TYR A 38 4.66 12.24 -14.33
C TYR A 38 4.64 12.07 -15.85
N PRO A 39 5.68 11.46 -16.47
CA PRO A 39 5.88 11.42 -17.92
C PRO A 39 4.96 10.42 -18.64
N PHE A 40 3.68 10.46 -18.32
CA PHE A 40 2.65 9.64 -18.91
C PHE A 40 1.40 10.46 -19.24
N GLU A 41 0.71 10.05 -20.30
CA GLU A 41 -0.55 10.66 -20.71
C GLU A 41 -1.69 10.39 -19.71
N ASN A 42 -2.68 11.28 -19.69
CA ASN A 42 -3.90 11.08 -18.93
C ASN A 42 -4.58 9.77 -19.33
N GLU A 43 -5.16 9.07 -18.34
CA GLU A 43 -5.96 7.86 -18.56
C GLU A 43 -5.28 6.80 -19.44
N SER A 44 -3.93 6.67 -19.30
CA SER A 44 -3.11 5.76 -20.12
C SER A 44 -2.70 4.47 -19.38
N ILE A 45 -2.91 4.39 -18.06
CA ILE A 45 -2.43 3.30 -17.21
C ILE A 45 -3.60 2.43 -16.76
N ASP A 46 -3.44 1.12 -16.83
CA ASP A 46 -4.44 0.13 -16.41
C ASP A 46 -4.31 -0.24 -14.93
N LYS A 47 -3.09 -0.09 -14.38
CA LYS A 47 -2.81 -0.44 -12.98
C LYS A 47 -1.60 0.29 -12.43
N ILE A 48 -1.71 0.80 -11.21
CA ILE A 48 -0.60 1.40 -10.48
C ILE A 48 -0.36 0.64 -9.18
N TYR A 49 0.91 0.42 -8.86
CA TYR A 49 1.38 -0.04 -7.57
C TYR A 49 2.14 1.07 -6.84
N LEU A 50 1.88 1.20 -5.54
CA LEU A 50 2.64 1.97 -4.55
C LEU A 50 2.95 1.02 -3.40
N ARG A 51 4.18 0.50 -3.35
CA ARG A 51 4.58 -0.53 -2.38
C ARG A 51 5.69 -0.01 -1.48
N HIS A 52 5.38 0.24 -0.22
CA HIS A 52 6.34 0.83 0.73
C HIS A 52 6.87 2.19 0.24
N VAL A 53 5.94 3.07 -0.13
CA VAL A 53 6.24 4.39 -0.71
C VAL A 53 5.57 5.50 0.10
N ILE A 54 4.25 5.43 0.28
CA ILE A 54 3.50 6.57 0.82
C ILE A 54 3.78 6.83 2.31
N GLU A 55 4.30 5.86 3.05
CA GLU A 55 4.74 6.03 4.43
C GLU A 55 5.90 7.02 4.60
N HIS A 56 6.67 7.29 3.53
CA HIS A 56 7.76 8.25 3.52
C HIS A 56 7.32 9.70 3.31
N PHE A 57 6.04 9.93 2.98
CA PHE A 57 5.48 11.23 2.67
C PHE A 57 4.56 11.75 3.77
N THR A 58 4.39 13.08 3.83
CA THR A 58 3.32 13.70 4.63
C THR A 58 1.97 13.47 3.97
N ILE A 59 0.87 13.67 4.71
CA ILE A 59 -0.49 13.42 4.18
C ILE A 59 -0.81 14.33 2.98
N GLU A 60 -0.30 15.57 3.01
CA GLU A 60 -0.46 16.53 1.91
C GLU A 60 0.20 16.02 0.65
N ASN A 61 1.45 15.54 0.76
CA ASN A 61 2.21 14.99 -0.37
C ASN A 61 1.57 13.68 -0.88
N ILE A 62 1.09 12.82 0.02
CA ILE A 62 0.34 11.62 -0.36
C ILE A 62 -0.87 11.98 -1.22
N ASN A 63 -1.62 13.02 -0.85
CA ASN A 63 -2.78 13.46 -1.61
C ASN A 63 -2.38 13.91 -3.03
N LEU A 64 -1.29 14.66 -3.18
CA LEU A 64 -0.78 15.06 -4.51
C LEU A 64 -0.38 13.86 -5.36
N ILE A 65 0.35 12.90 -4.79
CA ILE A 65 0.73 11.65 -5.47
C ILE A 65 -0.52 10.87 -5.91
N LEU A 66 -1.52 10.78 -5.06
CA LEU A 66 -2.76 10.06 -5.37
C LEU A 66 -3.61 10.78 -6.41
N ASP A 67 -3.64 12.11 -6.41
CA ASP A 67 -4.29 12.91 -7.46
C ASP A 67 -3.64 12.66 -8.82
N GLU A 68 -2.32 12.57 -8.86
CA GLU A 68 -1.56 12.23 -10.07
C GLU A 68 -1.83 10.79 -10.51
N CYS A 69 -1.88 9.83 -9.58
CA CYS A 69 -2.33 8.47 -9.89
C CYS A 69 -3.74 8.46 -10.51
N ASN A 70 -4.65 9.33 -10.00
CA ASN A 70 -5.99 9.46 -10.56
C ASN A 70 -5.96 10.02 -11.99
N ARG A 71 -5.09 10.98 -12.29
CA ARG A 71 -4.91 11.49 -13.66
C ARG A 71 -4.49 10.39 -14.62
N LEU A 72 -3.51 9.57 -14.21
CA LEU A 72 -2.92 8.53 -15.05
C LEU A 72 -3.83 7.33 -15.31
N LEU A 73 -4.61 6.93 -14.32
CA LEU A 73 -5.42 5.71 -14.40
C LEU A 73 -6.65 5.91 -15.31
N ARG A 74 -6.91 4.91 -16.12
CA ARG A 74 -8.14 4.80 -16.94
C ARG A 74 -9.35 4.60 -16.04
N LYS A 75 -10.52 4.78 -16.59
CA LYS A 75 -11.77 4.34 -15.95
C LYS A 75 -11.70 2.84 -15.66
N ASP A 76 -12.18 2.45 -14.50
CA ASP A 76 -12.18 1.06 -13.99
C ASP A 76 -10.79 0.45 -13.72
N ALA A 77 -9.72 1.22 -13.84
CA ALA A 77 -8.35 0.80 -13.53
C ALA A 77 -8.13 0.65 -12.01
N LEU A 78 -7.04 -0.01 -11.63
CA LEU A 78 -6.74 -0.36 -10.23
C LEU A 78 -5.54 0.42 -9.70
N LEU A 79 -5.68 0.94 -8.49
CA LEU A 79 -4.59 1.41 -7.65
C LEU A 79 -4.40 0.43 -6.49
N ILE A 80 -3.19 -0.07 -6.30
CA ILE A 80 -2.82 -0.97 -5.21
C ILE A 80 -1.75 -0.30 -4.36
N ILE A 81 -2.07 -0.09 -3.09
CA ILE A 81 -1.18 0.53 -2.12
C ILE A 81 -0.84 -0.49 -1.04
N THR A 82 0.46 -0.70 -0.79
CA THR A 82 0.95 -1.55 0.30
C THR A 82 1.79 -0.72 1.25
N VAL A 83 1.47 -0.76 2.54
CA VAL A 83 2.16 0.00 3.60
C VAL A 83 2.34 -0.85 4.86
N PRO A 84 3.32 -0.53 5.73
CA PRO A 84 3.44 -1.17 7.03
C PRO A 84 2.23 -0.83 7.93
N HIS A 85 1.76 -1.80 8.70
CA HIS A 85 0.76 -1.54 9.73
C HIS A 85 1.40 -0.85 10.94
N VAL A 86 0.76 0.16 11.52
CA VAL A 86 1.30 0.96 12.64
C VAL A 86 1.73 0.13 13.86
N PHE A 87 1.12 -1.03 14.10
CA PHE A 87 1.53 -1.94 15.18
C PHE A 87 2.58 -2.98 14.73
N SER A 88 3.10 -2.86 13.51
CA SER A 88 4.20 -3.67 13.01
C SER A 88 5.53 -3.01 13.32
N ILE A 89 6.53 -3.81 13.64
CA ILE A 89 7.90 -3.31 13.81
C ILE A 89 8.43 -2.64 12.53
N SER A 90 7.97 -3.09 11.36
CA SER A 90 8.36 -2.50 10.07
C SER A 90 7.96 -1.04 9.92
N ALA A 91 6.93 -0.58 10.65
CA ALA A 91 6.56 0.83 10.63
C ALA A 91 7.61 1.74 11.28
N PHE A 92 8.48 1.20 12.15
CA PHE A 92 9.45 1.97 12.96
C PHE A 92 10.91 1.62 12.68
N ILE A 93 11.20 0.56 11.91
CA ILE A 93 12.58 0.17 11.58
C ILE A 93 13.23 1.24 10.69
N ASP A 94 12.48 1.81 9.78
CA ASP A 94 12.96 2.86 8.89
C ASP A 94 12.67 4.24 9.49
N PRO A 95 13.70 5.01 9.84
CA PRO A 95 13.55 6.34 10.46
C PRO A 95 13.02 7.41 9.49
N THR A 96 12.94 7.09 8.19
CA THR A 96 12.42 8.02 7.17
C THR A 96 10.89 7.97 7.05
N HIS A 97 10.20 7.05 7.76
CA HIS A 97 8.75 7.00 7.78
C HIS A 97 8.16 8.22 8.48
N ARG A 98 7.24 8.89 7.80
CA ARG A 98 6.54 10.10 8.25
C ARG A 98 5.07 9.86 8.54
N SER A 99 4.45 8.87 7.87
CA SER A 99 3.04 8.54 8.01
C SER A 99 2.84 7.11 8.46
N TYR A 100 1.87 6.90 9.36
CA TYR A 100 1.59 5.60 9.97
C TYR A 100 0.14 5.20 9.71
N PHE A 101 -0.09 3.93 9.38
CA PHE A 101 -1.36 3.46 8.86
C PHE A 101 -1.95 2.30 9.66
N THR A 102 -3.28 2.30 9.75
CA THR A 102 -4.11 1.18 10.21
C THR A 102 -4.94 0.65 9.04
N PHE A 103 -5.65 -0.47 9.22
CA PHE A 103 -6.56 -0.97 8.18
C PHE A 103 -7.67 0.04 7.84
N GLY A 104 -8.03 0.90 8.77
CA GLY A 104 -9.03 1.94 8.57
C GLY A 104 -8.54 3.16 7.81
N SER A 105 -7.24 3.39 7.71
CA SER A 105 -6.69 4.59 7.08
C SER A 105 -7.08 4.70 5.61
N GLY A 106 -7.11 3.58 4.87
CA GLY A 106 -7.53 3.57 3.47
C GLY A 106 -8.94 4.11 3.19
N GLN A 107 -9.82 4.14 4.22
CA GLN A 107 -11.17 4.69 4.06
C GLN A 107 -11.19 6.20 3.86
N PHE A 108 -10.13 6.92 4.22
CA PHE A 108 -10.04 8.36 3.98
C PHE A 108 -9.97 8.72 2.50
N TRP A 109 -9.51 7.80 1.66
CA TRP A 109 -9.44 7.96 0.20
C TRP A 109 -10.59 7.25 -0.54
N ASP A 110 -11.58 6.69 0.18
CA ASP A 110 -12.75 6.10 -0.44
C ASP A 110 -13.87 7.15 -0.60
N LYS A 111 -14.32 7.38 -1.84
CA LYS A 111 -15.39 8.33 -2.15
C LYS A 111 -16.71 8.04 -1.45
N ASN A 112 -16.94 6.78 -1.06
CA ASN A 112 -18.17 6.35 -0.38
C ASN A 112 -18.05 6.37 1.15
N SER A 113 -16.89 6.74 1.67
CA SER A 113 -16.67 6.76 3.12
C SER A 113 -17.28 8.00 3.75
N SER A 114 -17.93 7.83 4.91
CA SER A 114 -18.36 8.93 5.76
C SER A 114 -17.20 9.81 6.26
N LYS A 115 -15.96 9.31 6.19
CA LYS A 115 -14.73 10.05 6.51
C LYS A 115 -14.28 10.98 5.40
N ALA A 116 -14.97 10.97 4.28
CA ALA A 116 -14.64 11.78 3.10
C ALA A 116 -14.77 13.30 3.34
N TYR A 117 -15.34 13.75 4.45
CA TYR A 117 -15.48 15.17 4.77
C TYR A 117 -14.17 15.90 5.09
N TYR A 118 -13.09 15.17 5.39
CA TYR A 118 -11.74 15.74 5.52
C TYR A 118 -11.05 16.00 4.18
N LYS A 119 -11.76 15.77 3.05
CA LYS A 119 -11.15 15.84 1.73
C LYS A 119 -10.93 17.27 1.27
N GLU A 120 -9.68 17.63 1.13
CA GLU A 120 -9.23 18.65 0.18
C GLU A 120 -9.02 18.06 -1.23
N SER A 121 -8.86 16.73 -1.35
CA SER A 121 -8.63 16.05 -2.63
C SER A 121 -9.93 15.56 -3.25
N GLN A 122 -10.10 15.78 -4.57
CA GLN A 122 -11.26 15.32 -5.37
C GLN A 122 -11.20 13.82 -5.69
N MET A 123 -10.73 12.98 -4.76
CA MET A 123 -10.52 11.56 -5.05
C MET A 123 -11.81 10.86 -5.44
N LYS A 124 -11.79 10.25 -6.63
CA LYS A 124 -12.90 9.52 -7.22
C LYS A 124 -12.76 7.99 -7.02
N TRP A 125 -11.98 7.58 -6.02
CA TRP A 125 -11.68 6.18 -5.76
C TRP A 125 -12.80 5.45 -5.02
N LYS A 126 -12.98 4.17 -5.33
CA LYS A 126 -13.76 3.24 -4.52
C LYS A 126 -12.81 2.22 -3.90
N LEU A 127 -12.75 2.17 -2.58
CA LEU A 127 -12.02 1.11 -1.88
C LEU A 127 -12.75 -0.22 -2.09
N VAL A 128 -12.15 -1.12 -2.86
CA VAL A 128 -12.76 -2.41 -3.21
C VAL A 128 -12.37 -3.48 -2.19
N LYS A 129 -11.13 -3.43 -1.70
CA LYS A 129 -10.61 -4.47 -0.83
C LYS A 129 -9.50 -3.94 0.08
N THR A 130 -9.52 -4.39 1.33
CA THR A 130 -8.42 -4.25 2.27
C THR A 130 -7.91 -5.64 2.63
N LEU A 131 -6.61 -5.85 2.55
CA LEU A 131 -5.96 -7.11 2.87
C LEU A 131 -4.90 -6.89 3.95
N CYS A 132 -4.72 -7.89 4.78
CA CYS A 132 -3.58 -8.02 5.66
C CYS A 132 -2.62 -9.05 5.09
N ARG A 133 -1.35 -8.70 5.04
CA ARG A 133 -0.23 -9.63 4.75
C ARG A 133 0.65 -9.71 5.98
N VAL A 134 1.02 -10.91 6.39
CA VAL A 134 1.94 -11.14 7.51
C VAL A 134 3.21 -11.76 6.98
N ASN A 135 4.26 -10.96 6.97
CA ASN A 135 5.60 -11.45 6.67
C ASN A 135 6.30 -11.74 7.99
N TRP A 136 6.64 -12.99 8.23
CA TRP A 136 7.51 -13.33 9.35
C TRP A 136 8.90 -12.81 9.06
N PHE A 137 9.45 -12.08 10.02
CA PHE A 137 10.85 -11.66 10.01
C PHE A 137 11.69 -12.85 9.54
N ASP A 138 12.59 -12.64 8.58
CA ASP A 138 13.40 -13.65 7.93
C ASP A 138 14.24 -14.42 8.98
N TRP A 139 13.60 -15.37 9.66
CA TRP A 139 14.23 -16.30 10.59
C TRP A 139 15.05 -17.32 9.84
N LYS A 140 15.73 -16.90 8.73
CA LYS A 140 16.74 -17.71 8.04
C LYS A 140 17.81 -18.24 9.00
N ARG A 141 17.96 -17.64 10.16
CA ARG A 141 18.88 -18.09 11.21
C ARG A 141 18.32 -19.20 12.13
N TYR A 142 17.01 -19.50 12.10
CA TYR A 142 16.41 -20.52 12.95
C TYR A 142 15.60 -21.51 12.10
N GLN A 143 15.91 -22.81 12.25
CA GLN A 143 15.50 -23.96 11.41
C GLN A 143 13.97 -24.26 11.32
N PHE A 144 13.07 -23.31 11.60
CA PHE A 144 11.61 -23.52 11.66
C PHE A 144 10.82 -23.01 10.44
N ARG A 145 11.44 -22.97 9.27
CA ARG A 145 10.86 -22.35 8.06
C ARG A 145 9.51 -22.91 7.61
N LYS A 146 9.26 -24.22 7.77
CA LYS A 146 7.99 -24.85 7.33
C LYS A 146 6.78 -24.55 8.24
N LEU A 147 7.00 -24.49 9.56
CA LEU A 147 5.94 -24.16 10.54
C LEU A 147 5.51 -22.69 10.45
N ASN A 148 6.44 -21.79 10.15
CA ASN A 148 6.19 -20.36 10.07
C ASN A 148 5.23 -19.99 8.93
N ASN A 149 5.35 -20.58 7.74
CA ASN A 149 4.47 -20.28 6.61
C ASN A 149 3.01 -20.70 6.87
N CYS A 150 2.82 -21.83 7.53
CA CYS A 150 1.48 -22.30 7.86
C CYS A 150 0.81 -21.42 8.92
N PHE A 151 1.55 -21.01 9.96
CA PHE A 151 1.04 -20.14 11.02
C PHE A 151 0.75 -18.72 10.52
N SER A 152 1.64 -18.16 9.67
CA SER A 152 1.41 -16.88 8.99
C SER A 152 0.12 -16.92 8.19
N TYR A 153 -0.10 -17.94 7.38
CA TYR A 153 -1.31 -18.12 6.59
C TYR A 153 -2.59 -18.15 7.45
N PHE A 154 -2.57 -18.87 8.59
CA PHE A 154 -3.74 -18.91 9.50
C PHE A 154 -4.03 -17.54 10.12
N ILE A 155 -3.00 -16.80 10.52
CA ILE A 155 -3.15 -15.46 11.07
C ILE A 155 -3.70 -14.50 10.02
N GLU A 156 -3.12 -14.48 8.83
CA GLU A 156 -3.61 -13.66 7.71
C GLU A 156 -5.08 -13.95 7.39
N LYS A 157 -5.43 -15.23 7.29
CA LYS A 157 -6.80 -15.66 7.03
C LYS A 157 -7.76 -15.17 8.13
N ARG A 158 -7.34 -15.23 9.41
CA ARG A 158 -8.14 -14.76 10.54
C ARG A 158 -8.32 -13.25 10.54
N ILE A 159 -7.26 -12.49 10.26
CA ILE A 159 -7.31 -11.04 10.17
C ILE A 159 -8.15 -10.62 8.97
N ASN A 160 -7.92 -11.20 7.79
CA ASN A 160 -8.67 -10.91 6.58
C ASN A 160 -10.17 -11.26 6.76
N LYS A 161 -10.49 -12.35 7.46
CA LYS A 161 -11.87 -12.68 7.83
C LYS A 161 -12.46 -11.59 8.75
N ALA A 162 -11.71 -11.08 9.72
CA ALA A 162 -12.18 -10.03 10.62
C ALA A 162 -12.40 -8.70 9.87
N ILE A 163 -11.54 -8.35 8.92
CA ILE A 163 -11.72 -7.18 8.06
C ILE A 163 -13.00 -7.30 7.23
N ASN A 164 -13.20 -8.43 6.56
CA ASN A 164 -14.28 -8.63 5.60
C ASN A 164 -15.65 -8.91 6.24
N SER A 165 -15.70 -9.64 7.40
CA SER A 165 -16.97 -10.09 8.01
C SER A 165 -17.72 -8.98 8.72
N PHE A 166 -17.03 -7.93 9.19
CA PHE A 166 -17.63 -6.93 10.05
C PHE A 166 -17.57 -5.52 9.48
N ASN A 167 -16.96 -5.35 8.31
CA ASN A 167 -16.61 -4.04 7.78
C ASN A 167 -16.00 -3.13 8.88
N ASN A 168 -15.30 -3.74 9.83
CA ASN A 168 -14.80 -3.12 11.04
C ASN A 168 -13.27 -3.29 11.14
N PRO A 169 -12.50 -2.38 10.50
CA PRO A 169 -11.05 -2.44 10.52
C PRO A 169 -10.46 -2.38 11.94
N SER A 170 -11.11 -1.72 12.89
CA SER A 170 -10.61 -1.59 14.27
C SER A 170 -10.52 -2.93 15.01
N LYS A 171 -11.30 -3.93 14.62
CA LYS A 171 -11.17 -5.30 15.17
C LYS A 171 -9.93 -6.00 14.65
N ALA A 172 -9.60 -5.81 13.39
CA ALA A 172 -8.37 -6.32 12.79
C ALA A 172 -7.14 -5.66 13.42
N ASP A 173 -7.15 -4.34 13.60
CA ASP A 173 -6.08 -3.59 14.28
C ASP A 173 -5.81 -4.13 15.69
N ARG A 174 -6.86 -4.47 16.47
CA ARG A 174 -6.70 -5.09 17.81
C ARG A 174 -6.04 -6.46 17.76
N ILE A 175 -6.28 -7.25 16.71
CA ILE A 175 -5.60 -8.55 16.53
C ILE A 175 -4.12 -8.31 16.25
N VAL A 176 -3.79 -7.39 15.35
CA VAL A 176 -2.40 -7.05 15.00
C VAL A 176 -1.64 -6.49 16.22
N LYS A 177 -2.26 -5.64 17.03
CA LYS A 177 -1.66 -5.13 18.27
C LYS A 177 -1.18 -6.25 19.20
N LYS A 178 -1.88 -7.39 19.24
CA LYS A 178 -1.47 -8.58 20.03
C LYS A 178 -0.33 -9.36 19.40
N LEU A 179 -0.02 -9.09 18.14
CA LEU A 179 0.99 -9.78 17.33
C LEU A 179 2.24 -8.92 17.13
N SER A 180 2.52 -7.99 18.02
CA SER A 180 3.43 -6.84 17.92
C SER A 180 4.88 -7.11 17.50
N PHE A 181 5.29 -8.36 17.29
CA PHE A 181 6.64 -8.73 16.85
C PHE A 181 6.73 -9.15 15.36
N GLN A 182 5.67 -8.95 14.58
CA GLN A 182 5.58 -9.44 13.22
C GLN A 182 5.61 -8.29 12.19
N LEU A 183 6.13 -8.59 11.01
CA LEU A 183 6.00 -7.72 9.85
C LEU A 183 4.57 -7.86 9.32
N VAL A 184 3.72 -6.89 9.64
CA VAL A 184 2.35 -6.84 9.16
C VAL A 184 2.23 -5.70 8.17
N GLU A 185 1.77 -6.02 6.97
CA GLU A 185 1.52 -5.08 5.90
C GLU A 185 0.03 -4.97 5.63
N ILE A 186 -0.40 -3.80 5.21
CA ILE A 186 -1.75 -3.51 4.74
C ILE A 186 -1.68 -3.37 3.22
N GLU A 187 -2.61 -3.98 2.52
CA GLU A 187 -2.80 -3.74 1.10
C GLU A 187 -4.21 -3.20 0.86
N TRP A 188 -4.31 -2.00 0.29
CA TRP A 188 -5.56 -1.42 -0.18
C TRP A 188 -5.63 -1.50 -1.70
N ASN A 189 -6.78 -1.95 -2.19
CA ASN A 189 -7.09 -2.02 -3.60
C ASN A 189 -8.24 -1.05 -3.89
N TYR A 190 -7.97 -0.04 -4.69
CA TYR A 190 -8.94 0.95 -5.13
C TYR A 190 -9.27 0.76 -6.61
N LYS A 191 -10.51 1.09 -6.97
CA LYS A 191 -10.99 1.15 -8.34
C LYS A 191 -11.42 2.58 -8.68
N LYS A 192 -10.96 3.10 -9.82
CA LYS A 192 -11.33 4.40 -10.36
C LYS A 192 -12.75 4.37 -10.96
#